data_244d5b38ee5213cb3c1fd3b3f1d5002e
#
_entry.id   244d5b38ee5213cb3c1fd3b3f1d5002e
#
_cell.length_a   1.000
_cell.length_b   1.000
_cell.length_c   1.000
_cell.angle_alpha   90.00
_cell.angle_beta   90.00
_cell.angle_gamma   90.00
#
_symmetry.space_group_name_H-M   'P 1'
#
loop_
_entity.id
_entity.type
_entity.pdbx_description
1 polymer ?
#
loop_
_entity_poly.entity_id
_entity_poly.type
_entity_poly.pdbx_seq_one_letter_code
_entity_poly.pdbx_strand_id
1 'polypeptide(L)'
;MKKLLLLFIVALCTVSVSAQQKLSAQSQKLFDACWALRTAISSGNTSSLKSANAAFRDCKSKDFSSLRIVSPKEKSLNGYFVWDEEFVDELVAGRDVRKFAQKYADNRAVRGTGTKGLFTKTLVVGKKGSVKFTFPSRGIEELSVISEPGGRLTLRIYDKRAKKWYNDTEDVKRGRAARTRIINLPEKVVSTLEVEVINCSNKNVSFVVLSN
;
A
#
# COMPACT_ATOMS: atom_id res chain seq x y z
N MET A 1 44.92 -14.80 -32.62
CA MET A 1 44.30 -13.54 -32.19
C MET A 1 42.75 -13.54 -32.10
N LYS A 2 42.03 -14.54 -32.64
CA LYS A 2 40.53 -14.57 -32.56
C LYS A 2 39.96 -15.08 -31.24
N LYS A 3 40.76 -15.78 -30.39
CA LYS A 3 40.29 -16.30 -29.12
C LYS A 3 40.33 -15.33 -27.93
N LEU A 4 41.06 -14.23 -28.06
CA LEU A 4 41.15 -13.21 -27.00
C LEU A 4 39.99 -12.21 -27.07
N LEU A 5 39.30 -12.06 -28.20
CA LEU A 5 38.17 -11.15 -28.37
C LEU A 5 36.88 -11.69 -27.74
N LEU A 6 36.76 -13.03 -27.63
CA LEU A 6 35.56 -13.65 -27.04
C LEU A 6 35.52 -13.54 -25.52
N LEU A 7 36.67 -13.45 -24.86
CA LEU A 7 36.75 -13.32 -23.40
C LEU A 7 36.39 -11.91 -22.90
N PHE A 8 36.53 -10.88 -23.74
CA PHE A 8 36.19 -9.50 -23.40
C PHE A 8 34.70 -9.19 -23.50
N ILE A 9 33.95 -9.94 -24.30
CA ILE A 9 32.49 -9.75 -24.45
C ILE A 9 31.71 -10.37 -23.28
N VAL A 10 32.25 -11.42 -22.65
CA VAL A 10 31.63 -12.08 -21.50
C VAL A 10 31.81 -11.25 -20.20
N ALA A 11 32.83 -10.40 -20.11
CA ALA A 11 33.09 -9.57 -18.93
C ALA A 11 32.25 -8.27 -18.88
N LEU A 12 31.57 -7.89 -19.97
CA LEU A 12 30.72 -6.68 -20.04
C LEU A 12 29.24 -6.95 -19.77
N CYS A 13 28.85 -8.21 -19.59
CA CYS A 13 27.54 -8.57 -19.04
C CYS A 13 27.60 -8.65 -17.51
N THR A 14 28.31 -7.75 -16.83
CA THR A 14 27.99 -7.42 -15.45
C THR A 14 26.63 -6.74 -15.49
N VAL A 15 25.61 -7.59 -15.47
CA VAL A 15 24.25 -7.25 -15.13
C VAL A 15 24.34 -6.29 -13.97
N SER A 16 24.00 -5.03 -14.19
CA SER A 16 23.59 -4.16 -13.12
C SER A 16 22.34 -4.80 -12.53
N VAL A 17 22.55 -5.75 -11.61
CA VAL A 17 21.53 -6.14 -10.66
C VAL A 17 21.27 -4.87 -9.88
N SER A 18 20.34 -4.08 -10.37
CA SER A 18 19.76 -3.02 -9.58
C SER A 18 19.28 -3.73 -8.32
N ALA A 19 20.02 -3.51 -7.22
CA ALA A 19 19.66 -4.07 -5.92
C ALA A 19 18.22 -3.63 -5.68
N GLN A 20 17.29 -4.55 -5.85
CA GLN A 20 15.88 -4.28 -5.66
C GLN A 20 15.77 -3.90 -4.18
N GLN A 21 15.57 -2.64 -3.89
CA GLN A 21 15.45 -2.15 -2.52
C GLN A 21 14.36 -2.98 -1.84
N LYS A 22 14.76 -3.69 -0.77
CA LYS A 22 13.83 -4.50 0.02
C LYS A 22 13.25 -3.66 1.14
N LEU A 23 11.99 -3.90 1.47
CA LEU A 23 11.37 -3.35 2.67
C LEU A 23 12.20 -3.72 3.90
N SER A 24 12.17 -2.86 4.92
CA SER A 24 12.66 -3.20 6.25
C SER A 24 11.92 -4.42 6.80
N ALA A 25 12.51 -5.14 7.73
CA ALA A 25 11.90 -6.35 8.30
C ALA A 25 10.51 -6.08 8.91
N GLN A 26 10.32 -4.90 9.53
CA GLN A 26 9.05 -4.51 10.12
C GLN A 26 7.99 -4.19 9.06
N SER A 27 8.33 -3.41 8.04
CA SER A 27 7.42 -3.10 6.93
C SER A 27 7.09 -4.37 6.11
N GLN A 28 8.05 -5.27 5.92
CA GLN A 28 7.81 -6.54 5.26
C GLN A 28 6.84 -7.41 6.07
N LYS A 29 7.02 -7.50 7.39
CA LYS A 29 6.11 -8.25 8.28
C LYS A 29 4.68 -7.72 8.18
N LEU A 30 4.50 -6.41 8.21
CA LEU A 30 3.18 -5.79 8.06
C LEU A 30 2.58 -6.03 6.67
N PHE A 31 3.38 -5.91 5.62
CA PHE A 31 2.95 -6.21 4.25
C PHE A 31 2.48 -7.67 4.13
N ASP A 32 3.26 -8.62 4.64
CA ASP A 32 2.95 -10.05 4.60
C ASP A 32 1.66 -10.38 5.39
N ALA A 33 1.47 -9.75 6.55
CA ALA A 33 0.25 -9.91 7.34
C ALA A 33 -1.00 -9.39 6.60
N CYS A 34 -0.93 -8.19 5.99
CA CYS A 34 -2.02 -7.64 5.18
C CYS A 34 -2.28 -8.49 3.92
N TRP A 35 -1.23 -9.02 3.30
CA TRP A 35 -1.34 -9.90 2.15
C TRP A 35 -1.97 -11.24 2.52
N ALA A 36 -1.60 -11.81 3.67
CA ALA A 36 -2.19 -13.03 4.20
C ALA A 36 -3.68 -12.86 4.50
N LEU A 37 -4.11 -11.74 5.11
CA LEU A 37 -5.52 -11.39 5.30
C LEU A 37 -6.28 -11.37 3.96
N ARG A 38 -5.74 -10.65 2.97
CA ARG A 38 -6.32 -10.61 1.63
C ARG A 38 -6.50 -12.00 1.03
N THR A 39 -5.49 -12.85 1.15
CA THR A 39 -5.49 -14.22 0.60
C THR A 39 -6.48 -15.11 1.35
N ALA A 40 -6.52 -15.04 2.67
CA ALA A 40 -7.43 -15.81 3.50
C ALA A 40 -8.90 -15.49 3.20
N ILE A 41 -9.22 -14.21 2.99
CA ILE A 41 -10.57 -13.77 2.60
C ILE A 41 -10.92 -14.29 1.21
N SER A 42 -9.99 -14.22 0.26
CA SER A 42 -10.21 -14.73 -1.10
C SER A 42 -10.47 -16.23 -1.13
N SER A 43 -9.86 -16.99 -0.21
CA SER A 43 -10.03 -18.45 -0.12
C SER A 43 -11.26 -18.88 0.69
N GLY A 44 -11.84 -17.97 1.50
CA GLY A 44 -12.94 -18.28 2.42
C GLY A 44 -12.53 -19.21 3.58
N ASN A 45 -11.22 -19.39 3.83
CA ASN A 45 -10.72 -20.30 4.84
C ASN A 45 -10.63 -19.60 6.22
N THR A 46 -11.53 -19.98 7.15
CA THR A 46 -11.62 -19.39 8.48
C THR A 46 -10.36 -19.58 9.33
N SER A 47 -9.68 -20.74 9.23
CA SER A 47 -8.43 -20.98 9.97
C SER A 47 -7.32 -20.05 9.49
N SER A 48 -7.14 -19.95 8.18
CA SER A 48 -6.17 -19.01 7.57
C SER A 48 -6.50 -17.55 7.94
N LEU A 49 -7.80 -17.19 8.02
CA LEU A 49 -8.24 -15.86 8.41
C LEU A 49 -7.87 -15.53 9.86
N LYS A 50 -8.09 -16.47 10.80
CA LYS A 50 -7.68 -16.30 12.20
C LYS A 50 -6.17 -16.13 12.35
N SER A 51 -5.39 -16.96 11.66
CA SER A 51 -3.92 -16.89 11.69
C SER A 51 -3.40 -15.56 11.09
N ALA A 52 -3.96 -15.11 9.98
CA ALA A 52 -3.60 -13.85 9.34
C ALA A 52 -3.97 -12.64 10.21
N ASN A 53 -5.13 -12.69 10.89
CA ASN A 53 -5.53 -11.64 11.83
C ASN A 53 -4.59 -11.56 13.04
N ALA A 54 -4.18 -12.69 13.60
CA ALA A 54 -3.18 -12.73 14.67
C ALA A 54 -1.84 -12.11 14.23
N ALA A 55 -1.38 -12.43 13.04
CA ALA A 55 -0.17 -11.85 12.47
C ALA A 55 -0.28 -10.33 12.25
N PHE A 56 -1.44 -9.84 11.80
CA PHE A 56 -1.71 -8.42 11.63
C PHE A 56 -1.69 -7.68 12.99
N ARG A 57 -2.36 -8.20 14.01
CA ARG A 57 -2.33 -7.66 15.38
C ARG A 57 -0.92 -7.57 15.94
N ASP A 58 -0.11 -8.59 15.74
CA ASP A 58 1.27 -8.64 16.23
C ASP A 58 2.18 -7.56 15.60
N CYS A 59 1.80 -6.99 14.45
CA CYS A 59 2.51 -5.87 13.83
C CYS A 59 2.34 -4.55 14.60
N LYS A 60 1.30 -4.40 15.44
CA LYS A 60 1.00 -3.21 16.25
C LYS A 60 1.03 -1.92 15.42
N SER A 61 0.48 -1.98 14.20
CA SER A 61 0.38 -0.81 13.34
C SER A 61 -0.59 0.22 13.92
N LYS A 62 -0.34 1.50 13.62
CA LYS A 62 -1.17 2.63 14.07
C LYS A 62 -1.99 3.16 12.89
N ASP A 63 -3.11 3.85 13.19
CA ASP A 63 -3.84 4.59 12.16
C ASP A 63 -2.94 5.67 11.52
N PHE A 64 -2.96 5.76 10.20
CA PHE A 64 -2.20 6.74 9.43
C PHE A 64 -2.89 8.12 9.49
N SER A 65 -2.93 8.68 10.68
CA SER A 65 -3.64 9.94 10.98
C SER A 65 -3.08 11.18 10.27
N SER A 66 -1.81 11.17 9.87
CA SER A 66 -1.18 12.26 9.11
C SER A 66 -1.53 12.25 7.62
N LEU A 67 -2.12 11.16 7.11
CA LEU A 67 -2.60 11.06 5.74
C LEU A 67 -3.83 11.94 5.54
N ARG A 68 -3.78 12.81 4.53
CA ARG A 68 -4.88 13.72 4.16
C ARG A 68 -5.35 13.43 2.75
N ILE A 69 -6.64 13.11 2.59
CA ILE A 69 -7.25 12.94 1.28
C ILE A 69 -7.42 14.32 0.63
N VAL A 70 -6.91 14.45 -0.61
CA VAL A 70 -6.94 15.69 -1.42
C VAL A 70 -7.98 15.63 -2.53
N SER A 71 -8.34 14.42 -2.99
CA SER A 71 -9.38 14.23 -4.01
C SER A 71 -10.73 14.74 -3.52
N PRO A 72 -11.58 15.26 -4.43
CA PRO A 72 -12.95 15.55 -4.08
C PRO A 72 -13.58 14.27 -3.49
N LYS A 73 -14.32 14.42 -2.39
CA LYS A 73 -15.04 13.30 -1.77
C LYS A 73 -16.01 12.74 -2.79
N GLU A 74 -15.73 11.59 -3.35
CA GLU A 74 -16.77 10.81 -4.03
C GLU A 74 -17.80 10.43 -2.97
N LYS A 75 -19.05 10.85 -3.20
CA LYS A 75 -20.17 10.54 -2.30
C LYS A 75 -20.24 9.02 -2.14
N SER A 76 -20.08 8.55 -0.89
CA SER A 76 -20.29 7.16 -0.43
C SER A 76 -19.85 6.06 -1.42
N LEU A 77 -18.54 5.89 -1.59
CA LEU A 77 -18.02 4.67 -2.19
C LEU A 77 -18.19 3.54 -1.18
N ASN A 78 -19.06 2.59 -1.50
CA ASN A 78 -19.23 1.38 -0.71
C ASN A 78 -18.02 0.47 -0.93
N GLY A 79 -17.00 0.59 -0.07
CA GLY A 79 -15.94 -0.40 0.08
C GLY A 79 -16.40 -1.48 1.06
N TYR A 80 -16.23 -2.74 0.69
CA TYR A 80 -16.69 -3.87 1.49
C TYR A 80 -15.58 -4.50 2.34
N PHE A 81 -14.37 -4.00 2.24
CA PHE A 81 -13.23 -4.60 2.90
C PHE A 81 -12.44 -3.56 3.70
N VAL A 82 -12.16 -3.86 4.97
CA VAL A 82 -11.35 -3.02 5.85
C VAL A 82 -10.24 -3.87 6.47
N TRP A 83 -8.99 -3.38 6.45
CA TRP A 83 -7.86 -3.99 7.17
C TRP A 83 -7.88 -3.50 8.62
N ASP A 84 -8.79 -4.06 9.40
CA ASP A 84 -9.02 -3.72 10.79
C ASP A 84 -9.33 -4.98 11.58
N GLU A 85 -8.87 -5.05 12.84
CA GLU A 85 -9.02 -6.24 13.68
C GLU A 85 -10.48 -6.58 13.95
N GLU A 86 -11.29 -5.57 14.29
CA GLU A 86 -12.71 -5.75 14.55
C GLU A 86 -13.47 -6.22 13.30
N PHE A 87 -13.11 -5.68 12.12
CA PHE A 87 -13.70 -6.11 10.86
C PHE A 87 -13.43 -7.59 10.59
N VAL A 88 -12.19 -8.03 10.83
CA VAL A 88 -11.81 -9.43 10.60
C VAL A 88 -12.49 -10.34 11.63
N ASP A 89 -12.64 -9.91 12.89
CA ASP A 89 -13.36 -10.65 13.91
C ASP A 89 -14.85 -10.83 13.53
N GLU A 90 -15.50 -9.80 13.00
CA GLU A 90 -16.86 -9.87 12.50
C GLU A 90 -16.98 -10.85 11.31
N LEU A 91 -16.00 -10.85 10.39
CA LEU A 91 -15.92 -11.82 9.30
C LEU A 91 -15.78 -13.25 9.81
N VAL A 92 -14.89 -13.48 10.79
CA VAL A 92 -14.68 -14.80 11.40
C VAL A 92 -15.93 -15.29 12.10
N ALA A 93 -16.70 -14.37 12.72
CA ALA A 93 -17.97 -14.67 13.36
C ALA A 93 -19.14 -14.88 12.39
N GLY A 94 -18.93 -14.72 11.08
CA GLY A 94 -19.96 -14.86 10.03
C GLY A 94 -21.01 -13.75 10.05
N ARG A 95 -20.69 -12.58 10.64
CA ARG A 95 -21.63 -11.45 10.73
C ARG A 95 -21.58 -10.58 9.46
N ASP A 96 -22.64 -9.80 9.21
CA ASP A 96 -22.72 -8.89 8.06
C ASP A 96 -21.78 -7.70 8.22
N VAL A 97 -20.63 -7.76 7.56
CA VAL A 97 -19.57 -6.74 7.62
C VAL A 97 -19.85 -5.47 6.79
N ARG A 98 -20.94 -5.43 6.00
CA ARG A 98 -21.27 -4.27 5.16
C ARG A 98 -21.57 -3.02 5.99
N LYS A 99 -22.29 -3.18 7.09
CA LYS A 99 -22.56 -2.09 8.05
C LYS A 99 -21.29 -1.58 8.73
N PHE A 100 -20.35 -2.48 8.97
CA PHE A 100 -19.07 -2.16 9.58
C PHE A 100 -18.20 -1.33 8.64
N ALA A 101 -18.10 -1.70 7.37
CA ALA A 101 -17.36 -0.97 6.36
C ALA A 101 -17.88 0.48 6.18
N GLN A 102 -19.18 0.73 6.28
CA GLN A 102 -19.77 2.06 6.24
C GLN A 102 -19.29 2.97 7.39
N LYS A 103 -19.13 2.43 8.61
CA LYS A 103 -18.62 3.17 9.77
C LYS A 103 -17.22 3.74 9.54
N TYR A 104 -16.36 3.03 8.79
CA TYR A 104 -14.99 3.47 8.49
C TYR A 104 -14.90 4.47 7.34
N ALA A 105 -15.85 4.46 6.41
CA ALA A 105 -15.89 5.44 5.33
C ALA A 105 -16.13 6.88 5.84
N ASP A 106 -16.75 7.02 7.01
CA ASP A 106 -17.09 8.32 7.62
C ASP A 106 -16.04 8.87 8.60
N ASN A 107 -15.03 8.08 8.98
CA ASN A 107 -14.02 8.50 9.96
C ASN A 107 -13.09 9.58 9.39
N ARG A 108 -13.32 10.82 9.81
CA ARG A 108 -12.47 11.98 9.55
C ARG A 108 -11.12 11.79 10.26
N ALA A 109 -10.02 11.99 9.52
CA ALA A 109 -8.68 11.94 10.05
C ALA A 109 -8.51 12.79 11.32
N VAL A 110 -8.17 12.16 12.43
CA VAL A 110 -7.75 12.85 13.65
C VAL A 110 -6.30 13.28 13.46
N ARG A 111 -5.98 14.52 13.83
CA ARG A 111 -4.61 15.06 13.75
C ARG A 111 -3.69 14.34 14.72
N GLY A 112 -2.76 13.53 14.21
CA GLY A 112 -1.64 12.95 14.95
C GLY A 112 -0.33 13.55 14.46
N THR A 113 0.55 13.95 15.39
CA THR A 113 1.93 14.35 15.10
C THR A 113 2.75 13.09 14.86
N GLY A 114 3.41 13.01 13.69
CA GLY A 114 4.14 11.83 13.24
C GLY A 114 5.21 11.33 14.20
N THR A 115 4.91 10.25 14.88
CA THR A 115 5.91 9.42 15.57
C THR A 115 6.34 8.31 14.61
N LYS A 116 7.63 7.95 14.60
CA LYS A 116 8.16 6.80 13.87
C LYS A 116 7.36 5.55 14.25
N GLY A 117 6.95 4.76 13.27
CA GLY A 117 6.21 3.52 13.50
C GLY A 117 5.57 3.01 12.22
N LEU A 118 4.97 1.82 12.28
CA LEU A 118 4.18 1.28 11.18
C LEU A 118 2.79 1.90 11.18
N PHE A 119 2.33 2.34 10.02
CA PHE A 119 1.02 2.97 9.85
C PHE A 119 0.18 2.25 8.81
N THR A 120 -1.12 2.19 9.06
CA THR A 120 -2.11 1.62 8.14
C THR A 120 -3.29 2.57 7.97
N LYS A 121 -3.85 2.63 6.75
CA LYS A 121 -5.11 3.33 6.48
C LYS A 121 -5.88 2.62 5.38
N THR A 122 -7.12 2.26 5.64
CA THR A 122 -8.02 1.75 4.62
C THR A 122 -8.66 2.92 3.85
N LEU A 123 -8.60 2.85 2.53
CA LEU A 123 -9.23 3.80 1.62
C LEU A 123 -10.04 3.05 0.57
N VAL A 124 -10.95 3.76 -0.09
CA VAL A 124 -11.75 3.25 -1.21
C VAL A 124 -11.53 4.12 -2.43
N VAL A 125 -11.41 3.49 -3.59
CA VAL A 125 -11.31 4.17 -4.87
C VAL A 125 -12.40 3.66 -5.83
N GLY A 126 -13.08 4.58 -6.50
CA GLY A 126 -14.15 4.28 -7.45
C GLY A 126 -13.68 3.49 -8.66
N LYS A 127 -14.63 2.86 -9.35
CA LYS A 127 -14.40 2.13 -10.61
C LYS A 127 -13.68 3.05 -11.62
N LYS A 128 -12.51 2.61 -12.12
CA LYS A 128 -11.70 3.38 -13.07
C LYS A 128 -11.30 4.78 -12.59
N GLY A 129 -11.51 5.08 -11.31
CA GLY A 129 -11.18 6.36 -10.69
C GLY A 129 -9.79 6.39 -10.07
N SER A 130 -9.47 7.50 -9.43
CA SER A 130 -8.27 7.65 -8.60
C SER A 130 -8.60 8.34 -7.28
N VAL A 131 -7.79 8.06 -6.27
CA VAL A 131 -7.80 8.79 -5.01
C VAL A 131 -6.43 9.39 -4.79
N LYS A 132 -6.40 10.67 -4.39
CA LYS A 132 -5.17 11.39 -4.05
C LYS A 132 -5.14 11.70 -2.57
N PHE A 133 -3.99 11.49 -1.97
CA PHE A 133 -3.73 11.85 -0.59
C PHE A 133 -2.32 12.39 -0.41
N THR A 134 -2.10 13.13 0.66
CA THR A 134 -0.80 13.68 1.01
C THR A 134 -0.45 13.32 2.44
N PHE A 135 0.84 13.17 2.71
CA PHE A 135 1.38 13.04 4.05
C PHE A 135 2.81 13.56 4.13
N PRO A 136 3.26 14.01 5.33
CA PRO A 136 4.65 14.40 5.56
C PRO A 136 5.52 13.18 5.72
N SER A 137 6.71 13.18 5.12
CA SER A 137 7.71 12.13 5.27
C SER A 137 9.14 12.66 5.25
N ARG A 138 10.09 11.89 5.79
CA ARG A 138 11.52 12.18 5.79
C ARG A 138 12.34 10.90 5.91
N GLY A 139 13.59 10.93 5.44
CA GLY A 139 14.45 9.75 5.46
C GLY A 139 13.96 8.69 4.47
N ILE A 140 13.98 7.43 4.87
CA ILE A 140 13.51 6.34 4.02
C ILE A 140 12.02 6.13 4.27
N GLU A 141 11.21 6.39 3.25
CA GLU A 141 9.78 6.10 3.24
C GLU A 141 9.51 4.78 2.51
N GLU A 142 8.87 3.85 3.18
CA GLU A 142 8.48 2.54 2.64
C GLU A 142 6.96 2.50 2.48
N LEU A 143 6.48 2.94 1.33
CA LEU A 143 5.06 3.01 1.03
C LEU A 143 4.58 1.78 0.27
N SER A 144 3.54 1.12 0.76
CA SER A 144 2.85 0.04 0.06
C SER A 144 1.36 0.29 -0.01
N VAL A 145 0.73 -0.20 -1.08
CA VAL A 145 -0.73 -0.29 -1.19
C VAL A 145 -1.12 -1.71 -1.56
N ILE A 146 -2.13 -2.26 -0.88
CA ILE A 146 -2.65 -3.60 -1.13
C ILE A 146 -4.16 -3.50 -1.35
N SER A 147 -4.65 -3.97 -2.49
CA SER A 147 -6.09 -3.99 -2.81
C SER A 147 -6.81 -5.17 -2.16
N GLU A 148 -8.09 -5.03 -1.95
CA GLU A 148 -8.98 -6.16 -1.67
C GLU A 148 -8.90 -7.25 -2.75
N PRO A 149 -9.42 -8.49 -2.51
CA PRO A 149 -9.47 -9.54 -3.51
C PRO A 149 -10.12 -9.08 -4.83
N GLY A 150 -9.47 -9.39 -5.95
CA GLY A 150 -9.90 -8.98 -7.29
C GLY A 150 -9.63 -7.52 -7.65
N GLY A 151 -9.10 -6.70 -6.74
CA GLY A 151 -8.67 -5.32 -7.02
C GLY A 151 -7.32 -5.27 -7.74
N ARG A 152 -7.13 -4.26 -8.60
CA ARG A 152 -5.85 -3.95 -9.27
C ARG A 152 -5.62 -2.45 -9.23
N LEU A 153 -4.44 -2.06 -8.75
CA LEU A 153 -4.06 -0.68 -8.50
C LEU A 153 -2.78 -0.30 -9.22
N THR A 154 -2.67 0.98 -9.54
CA THR A 154 -1.43 1.64 -9.92
C THR A 154 -1.13 2.74 -8.94
N LEU A 155 0.15 3.00 -8.68
CA LEU A 155 0.64 3.94 -7.69
C LEU A 155 1.52 4.99 -8.36
N ARG A 156 1.24 6.28 -8.12
CA ARG A 156 2.08 7.42 -8.50
C ARG A 156 2.41 8.23 -7.26
N ILE A 157 3.65 8.68 -7.16
CA ILE A 157 4.11 9.45 -6.00
C ILE A 157 4.87 10.66 -6.49
N TYR A 158 4.51 11.83 -5.96
CA TYR A 158 5.15 13.10 -6.23
C TYR A 158 5.68 13.73 -4.94
N ASP A 159 6.96 14.04 -4.92
CA ASP A 159 7.57 14.85 -3.86
C ASP A 159 7.38 16.33 -4.20
N LYS A 160 6.54 17.02 -3.43
CA LYS A 160 6.23 18.44 -3.65
C LYS A 160 7.45 19.36 -3.46
N ARG A 161 8.37 18.96 -2.60
CA ARG A 161 9.57 19.73 -2.31
C ARG A 161 10.63 19.58 -3.39
N ALA A 162 10.98 18.33 -3.70
CA ALA A 162 11.96 18.03 -4.75
C ALA A 162 11.39 18.23 -6.17
N LYS A 163 10.08 18.46 -6.29
CA LYS A 163 9.34 18.54 -7.57
C LYS A 163 9.61 17.32 -8.46
N LYS A 164 9.68 16.14 -7.84
CA LYS A 164 10.08 14.89 -8.50
C LYS A 164 8.98 13.83 -8.42
N TRP A 165 8.76 13.13 -9.53
CA TRP A 165 7.91 11.96 -9.60
C TRP A 165 8.70 10.68 -9.32
N TYR A 166 8.11 9.80 -8.52
CA TYR A 166 8.56 8.42 -8.29
C TYR A 166 7.55 7.46 -8.93
N ASN A 167 7.42 7.53 -10.26
CA ASN A 167 6.43 6.74 -10.99
C ASN A 167 6.84 5.27 -11.09
N ASP A 168 5.81 4.43 -11.18
CA ASP A 168 5.97 3.08 -11.68
C ASP A 168 6.09 3.15 -13.21
N THR A 169 7.25 2.83 -13.76
CA THR A 169 7.46 2.80 -15.20
C THR A 169 6.80 1.59 -15.85
N GLU A 170 6.49 0.57 -15.05
CA GLU A 170 5.89 -0.67 -15.53
C GLU A 170 4.38 -0.70 -15.26
N ASP A 171 3.61 -0.81 -16.32
CA ASP A 171 2.23 -1.28 -16.33
C ASP A 171 1.15 -0.38 -15.69
N VAL A 172 1.16 0.92 -16.01
CA VAL A 172 0.08 1.86 -15.61
C VAL A 172 -1.31 1.37 -16.07
N LYS A 173 -1.39 0.58 -17.14
CA LYS A 173 -2.67 0.12 -17.72
C LYS A 173 -3.22 -1.15 -17.07
N ARG A 174 -2.37 -2.05 -16.59
CA ARG A 174 -2.81 -3.37 -16.06
C ARG A 174 -3.08 -3.34 -14.56
N GLY A 175 -2.33 -2.56 -13.80
CA GLY A 175 -2.39 -2.54 -12.35
C GLY A 175 -2.02 -3.90 -11.71
N ARG A 176 -1.73 -3.90 -10.41
CA ARG A 176 -1.45 -5.11 -9.62
C ARG A 176 -2.26 -5.11 -8.32
N ALA A 177 -2.35 -6.27 -7.68
CA ALA A 177 -3.02 -6.40 -6.39
C ALA A 177 -2.28 -5.66 -5.27
N ALA A 178 -0.95 -5.51 -5.37
CA ALA A 178 -0.14 -4.72 -4.46
C ALA A 178 0.93 -3.94 -5.22
N ARG A 179 1.34 -2.81 -4.64
CA ARG A 179 2.42 -1.94 -5.13
C ARG A 179 3.24 -1.45 -3.94
N THR A 180 4.54 -1.46 -4.09
CA THR A 180 5.48 -0.98 -3.07
C THR A 180 6.47 -0.02 -3.69
N ARG A 181 6.83 1.02 -2.92
CA ARG A 181 7.88 1.99 -3.26
C ARG A 181 8.71 2.29 -2.03
N ILE A 182 10.01 2.36 -2.23
CA ILE A 182 10.96 2.85 -1.25
C ILE A 182 11.50 4.16 -1.79
N ILE A 183 11.34 5.22 -1.01
CA ILE A 183 11.66 6.59 -1.40
C ILE A 183 12.71 7.11 -0.45
N ASN A 184 13.88 7.48 -0.97
CA ASN A 184 14.94 8.09 -0.20
C ASN A 184 14.74 9.61 -0.18
N LEU A 185 14.33 10.13 0.98
CA LEU A 185 14.14 11.55 1.25
C LEU A 185 15.29 12.08 2.14
N PRO A 186 15.52 13.40 2.18
CA PRO A 186 16.43 13.98 3.15
C PRO A 186 16.00 13.71 4.60
N GLU A 187 16.91 13.28 5.45
CA GLU A 187 16.58 12.95 6.85
C GLU A 187 16.19 14.17 7.69
N LYS A 188 16.87 15.30 7.45
CA LYS A 188 16.73 16.53 8.28
C LYS A 188 15.54 17.40 7.88
N VAL A 189 14.89 17.11 6.77
CA VAL A 189 13.86 17.99 6.21
C VAL A 189 12.65 17.19 5.82
N VAL A 190 11.49 17.61 6.31
CA VAL A 190 10.22 17.01 5.97
C VAL A 190 9.83 17.38 4.53
N SER A 191 9.58 16.37 3.69
CA SER A 191 8.92 16.49 2.39
C SER A 191 7.43 16.19 2.53
N THR A 192 6.61 16.79 1.68
CA THR A 192 5.21 16.39 1.52
C THR A 192 5.10 15.52 0.28
N LEU A 193 4.80 14.25 0.50
CA LEU A 193 4.50 13.33 -0.60
C LEU A 193 3.03 13.46 -0.98
N GLU A 194 2.77 13.56 -2.28
CA GLU A 194 1.44 13.42 -2.86
C GLU A 194 1.38 12.07 -3.57
N VAL A 195 0.41 11.26 -3.17
CA VAL A 195 0.23 9.91 -3.68
C VAL A 195 -1.09 9.84 -4.43
N GLU A 196 -1.05 9.32 -5.64
CA GLU A 196 -2.24 8.99 -6.43
C GLU A 196 -2.32 7.47 -6.59
N VAL A 197 -3.41 6.89 -6.11
CA VAL A 197 -3.75 5.48 -6.32
C VAL A 197 -4.86 5.41 -7.36
N ILE A 198 -4.59 4.72 -8.47
CA ILE A 198 -5.50 4.58 -9.60
C ILE A 198 -6.07 3.16 -9.60
N ASN A 199 -7.38 3.05 -9.66
CA ASN A 199 -8.08 1.78 -9.78
C ASN A 199 -8.14 1.32 -11.23
N CYS A 200 -7.47 0.23 -11.55
CA CYS A 200 -7.48 -0.39 -12.88
C CYS A 200 -8.59 -1.46 -13.04
N SER A 201 -9.43 -1.64 -12.02
CA SER A 201 -10.51 -2.63 -12.00
C SER A 201 -11.82 -2.06 -12.52
N ASN A 202 -12.78 -2.94 -12.82
CA ASN A 202 -14.13 -2.57 -13.27
C ASN A 202 -15.15 -2.45 -12.10
N LYS A 203 -14.68 -2.38 -10.86
CA LYS A 203 -15.49 -2.22 -9.64
C LYS A 203 -14.83 -1.20 -8.72
N ASN A 204 -15.56 -0.70 -7.72
CA ASN A 204 -14.95 0.01 -6.60
C ASN A 204 -14.00 -0.92 -5.86
N VAL A 205 -12.90 -0.41 -5.35
CA VAL A 205 -11.87 -1.21 -4.68
C VAL A 205 -11.49 -0.56 -3.36
N SER A 206 -11.60 -1.33 -2.28
CA SER A 206 -10.95 -1.01 -1.02
C SER A 206 -9.48 -1.38 -1.09
N PHE A 207 -8.63 -0.60 -0.45
CA PHE A 207 -7.21 -0.90 -0.34
C PHE A 207 -6.64 -0.36 0.97
N VAL A 208 -5.60 -0.98 1.46
CA VAL A 208 -4.83 -0.48 2.59
C VAL A 208 -3.59 0.24 2.08
N VAL A 209 -3.30 1.39 2.70
CA VAL A 209 -2.02 2.10 2.59
C VAL A 209 -1.18 1.68 3.80
N LEU A 210 0.05 1.27 3.57
CA LEU A 210 1.06 0.93 4.58
C LEU A 210 2.21 1.91 4.45
N SER A 211 2.71 2.42 5.59
CA SER A 211 3.85 3.35 5.66
C SER A 211 4.66 3.05 6.92
N ASN A 212 5.97 3.39 6.95
CA ASN A 212 6.86 3.26 8.11
C ASN A 212 7.08 4.57 8.86
#